data_b63c9ed8f8e409aea46d74c53649b5cc
#
_entry.id   b63c9ed8f8e409aea46d74c53649b5cc
#
_cell.length_a   1.000
_cell.length_b   1.000
_cell.length_c   1.000
_cell.angle_alpha   90.00
_cell.angle_beta   90.00
_cell.angle_gamma   90.00
#
_symmetry.space_group_name_H-M   'P 1'
#
loop_
_entity.id
_entity.type
_entity.pdbx_description
1 polymer ?
#
loop_
_entity_poly.entity_id
_entity_poly.type
_entity_poly.pdbx_seq_one_letter_code
_entity_poly.pdbx_strand_id
1 'polypeptide(L)'
;MKHKNRLPGVISRWPSVAGRWPKPLGHQMRIAAIGWFLLMVSVPGWTQAAPQPLAQQLAQSTDATTMTTAVRELQEEVRELRSAVAELRSEAGQYRAETEQLRRELQATHNSGSQPEAAASSEAAPTAALEDRIASLEESSQLLSSKVDDQYQTKIEAASKYRMRLSGIMLLNLFGNRGSVDNQDFPTWAIGSGANLPGRALGASLRQSELGLEVFGPRLAGARTTGNLQVDFSGGFTNTLDGVNFGLVRLRIASMRMDWKDTSIVAGQDNAFISPLSPTSFASLAIPAFGYAGNLWGWIPQVRVEHRFELSEGQYITLQGGIMDNATGELPNSAFERPALAGESSGQPAYAARVAWTRSVLGVPLTLGAAGYYSRQNWVFNNRVDGWAGMTDWSIPLSRHLSLTGEFYRGRAIGGLGGGVGRSVLFTGSPNPYAQSQALNSVGGWSQLKLKASAKLEFNGAFGVDNPFAGDVRTYPLSPSYFPSALLQNRSALLNFIYRPRSDLLFSGEIRHLRTFDLDAGSPTAEQVNLMMGFLF
;
A
#
# COMPACT_ATOMS: atom_id res chain seq x y z
N MET A 1 21.21 -12.50 69.27
CA MET A 1 22.30 -11.50 69.23
C MET A 1 22.04 -10.64 67.99
N LYS A 2 21.78 -9.34 68.20
CA LYS A 2 21.45 -8.32 67.18
C LYS A 2 22.75 -7.81 66.54
N HIS A 3 22.78 -7.67 65.19
CA HIS A 3 23.65 -6.67 64.61
C HIS A 3 22.89 -5.98 63.44
N LYS A 4 22.58 -4.69 63.69
CA LYS A 4 22.16 -3.71 62.72
C LYS A 4 23.41 -3.16 62.02
N ASN A 5 23.43 -3.09 60.70
CA ASN A 5 24.31 -2.18 59.97
C ASN A 5 23.46 -1.22 59.11
N ARG A 6 23.58 0.06 59.47
CA ARG A 6 23.05 1.21 58.73
C ARG A 6 24.07 1.64 57.67
N LEU A 7 23.64 1.95 56.48
CA LEU A 7 24.39 2.69 55.48
C LEU A 7 23.91 4.17 55.47
N PRO A 8 24.80 5.15 55.27
CA PRO A 8 24.48 6.56 55.36
C PRO A 8 23.92 7.10 54.01
N GLY A 9 22.90 7.98 54.13
CA GLY A 9 22.33 8.70 53.02
C GLY A 9 23.21 9.86 52.53
N VAL A 10 23.25 10.03 51.23
CA VAL A 10 23.75 11.26 50.56
C VAL A 10 22.57 11.97 49.94
N ILE A 11 22.21 13.10 50.54
CA ILE A 11 21.22 14.04 50.02
C ILE A 11 21.99 15.08 49.23
N SER A 12 21.84 15.11 47.93
CA SER A 12 22.27 16.25 47.08
C SER A 12 21.06 17.18 46.81
N ARG A 13 21.16 18.36 47.38
CA ARG A 13 20.21 19.47 47.14
C ARG A 13 20.53 20.14 45.82
N TRP A 14 19.51 20.36 45.00
CA TRP A 14 19.55 21.24 43.83
C TRP A 14 18.94 22.59 44.22
N PRO A 15 19.52 23.72 43.77
CA PRO A 15 18.97 25.05 44.07
C PRO A 15 17.81 25.40 43.12
N SER A 16 16.73 25.92 43.69
CA SER A 16 15.61 26.51 43.00
C SER A 16 15.98 27.90 42.50
N VAL A 17 15.91 28.12 41.17
CA VAL A 17 15.94 29.47 40.59
C VAL A 17 14.52 29.88 40.19
N ALA A 18 13.96 30.79 40.96
CA ALA A 18 12.70 31.47 40.65
C ALA A 18 12.97 32.61 39.67
N GLY A 19 12.58 32.46 38.41
CA GLY A 19 12.58 33.53 37.40
C GLY A 19 11.18 34.02 37.13
N ARG A 20 10.97 35.32 37.33
CA ARG A 20 9.70 36.06 37.14
C ARG A 20 9.30 36.16 35.68
N TRP A 21 8.04 35.90 35.38
CA TRP A 21 7.39 36.17 34.09
C TRP A 21 6.95 37.64 34.02
N PRO A 22 7.14 38.37 32.91
CA PRO A 22 6.46 39.63 32.64
C PRO A 22 5.10 39.39 31.98
N LYS A 23 4.13 40.24 32.33
CA LYS A 23 2.74 40.22 31.88
C LYS A 23 2.61 40.71 30.42
N PRO A 24 1.49 40.37 29.73
CA PRO A 24 1.28 40.73 28.33
C PRO A 24 0.75 42.14 28.17
N LEU A 25 1.26 42.85 27.16
CA LEU A 25 0.69 44.09 26.62
C LEU A 25 -0.11 43.78 25.37
N GLY A 26 -1.30 44.31 25.31
CA GLY A 26 -2.29 44.04 24.32
C GLY A 26 -2.22 44.92 23.07
N HIS A 27 -2.97 44.45 22.13
CA HIS A 27 -3.69 45.16 21.06
C HIS A 27 -2.97 45.71 19.83
N GLN A 28 -3.53 45.22 18.77
CA GLN A 28 -3.85 45.87 17.48
C GLN A 28 -2.85 45.76 16.33
N MET A 29 -3.35 45.22 15.28
CA MET A 29 -3.52 45.74 13.93
C MET A 29 -3.00 44.88 12.78
N ARG A 30 -3.97 44.43 11.98
CA ARG A 30 -4.15 44.56 10.51
C ARG A 30 -3.19 43.87 9.54
N ILE A 31 -3.78 42.91 8.85
CA ILE A 31 -3.90 42.72 7.38
C ILE A 31 -2.88 43.49 6.53
N ALA A 32 -2.02 42.80 5.82
CA ALA A 32 -1.55 43.08 4.43
C ALA A 32 -0.72 41.89 3.92
N ALA A 33 -1.28 41.26 2.87
CA ALA A 33 -0.79 41.23 1.50
C ALA A 33 0.34 40.23 1.18
N ILE A 34 -0.04 39.16 0.57
CA ILE A 34 0.37 38.56 -0.72
C ILE A 34 1.52 39.32 -1.42
N GLY A 35 2.58 38.64 -1.71
CA GLY A 35 3.50 39.01 -2.75
C GLY A 35 4.97 38.75 -2.44
N TRP A 36 5.62 38.15 -3.43
CA TRP A 36 7.07 38.07 -3.61
C TRP A 36 7.80 36.85 -3.04
N PHE A 37 7.94 35.88 -3.92
CA PHE A 37 9.14 35.02 -3.90
C PHE A 37 9.64 34.80 -5.35
N LEU A 38 10.46 35.72 -5.79
CA LEU A 38 11.35 35.60 -6.94
C LEU A 38 12.58 36.43 -6.62
N LEU A 39 13.67 35.80 -6.21
CA LEU A 39 15.01 36.38 -6.23
C LEU A 39 16.06 35.27 -6.23
N MET A 40 16.60 35.01 -7.40
CA MET A 40 18.00 34.97 -7.80
C MET A 40 19.01 34.50 -6.73
N VAL A 41 19.63 33.37 -6.99
CA VAL A 41 20.98 33.07 -6.49
C VAL A 41 21.94 33.18 -7.65
N SER A 42 22.71 34.24 -7.65
CA SER A 42 23.87 34.45 -8.49
C SER A 42 25.10 33.82 -7.84
N VAL A 43 25.78 32.93 -8.55
CA VAL A 43 27.11 32.42 -8.18
C VAL A 43 28.16 33.13 -9.00
N PRO A 44 29.23 33.66 -8.41
CA PRO A 44 30.31 34.33 -9.17
C PRO A 44 31.20 33.32 -9.87
N GLY A 45 31.57 33.69 -11.10
CA GLY A 45 32.40 32.90 -11.97
C GLY A 45 33.87 32.86 -11.60
N TRP A 46 34.53 31.78 -11.99
CA TRP A 46 35.96 31.70 -12.16
C TRP A 46 36.25 31.47 -13.64
N THR A 47 36.88 32.46 -14.23
CA THR A 47 37.43 32.41 -15.58
C THR A 47 38.75 31.68 -15.58
N GLN A 48 38.88 30.66 -16.42
CA GLN A 48 40.19 30.28 -17.00
C GLN A 48 39.97 29.92 -18.47
N ALA A 49 40.74 30.63 -19.31
CA ALA A 49 40.79 30.42 -20.74
C ALA A 49 41.77 29.28 -21.09
N ALA A 50 41.38 28.44 -22.04
CA ALA A 50 42.27 27.56 -22.76
C ALA A 50 41.71 27.07 -24.09
N PRO A 51 42.46 26.58 -25.05
CA PRO A 51 42.19 26.76 -26.45
C PRO A 51 41.26 25.67 -27.03
N GLN A 52 40.52 26.05 -28.05
CA GLN A 52 39.61 25.16 -28.80
C GLN A 52 40.39 24.18 -29.70
N PRO A 53 39.87 22.97 -29.88
CA PRO A 53 40.09 22.23 -31.10
C PRO A 53 38.76 21.68 -31.73
N LEU A 54 38.70 21.74 -32.99
CA LEU A 54 38.03 20.95 -34.07
C LEU A 54 36.83 20.02 -33.77
N ALA A 55 36.47 19.78 -32.52
CA ALA A 55 35.33 18.93 -32.15
C ALA A 55 33.94 19.63 -32.24
N GLN A 56 33.89 20.96 -32.31
CA GLN A 56 32.64 21.73 -32.33
C GLN A 56 31.91 21.73 -33.67
N GLN A 57 32.56 21.45 -34.79
CA GLN A 57 31.89 21.40 -36.10
C GLN A 57 31.19 20.04 -36.36
N LEU A 58 31.67 18.95 -35.72
CA LEU A 58 31.01 17.63 -35.81
C LEU A 58 29.82 17.49 -34.86
N ALA A 59 29.82 18.17 -33.70
CA ALA A 59 28.71 18.15 -32.78
C ALA A 59 27.46 18.89 -33.30
N GLN A 60 27.64 20.00 -34.05
CA GLN A 60 26.49 20.75 -34.59
C GLN A 60 25.76 20.04 -35.75
N SER A 61 26.42 19.17 -36.51
CA SER A 61 25.79 18.40 -37.57
C SER A 61 25.04 17.17 -37.04
N THR A 62 25.46 16.61 -35.91
CA THR A 62 24.80 15.47 -35.25
C THR A 62 23.54 15.92 -34.51
N ASP A 63 23.57 17.11 -33.89
CA ASP A 63 22.39 17.68 -33.23
C ASP A 63 21.26 18.05 -34.20
N ALA A 64 21.59 18.59 -35.37
CA ALA A 64 20.59 18.97 -36.38
C ALA A 64 19.88 17.76 -37.01
N THR A 65 20.57 16.66 -37.19
CA THR A 65 19.97 15.38 -37.71
C THR A 65 19.14 14.69 -36.64
N THR A 66 19.56 14.71 -35.38
CA THR A 66 18.79 14.18 -34.25
C THR A 66 17.55 15.01 -33.99
N MET A 67 17.64 16.34 -34.12
CA MET A 67 16.48 17.24 -33.99
C MET A 67 15.45 17.05 -35.12
N THR A 68 15.89 16.85 -36.35
CA THR A 68 14.98 16.59 -37.49
C THR A 68 14.30 15.22 -37.40
N THR A 69 14.98 14.21 -36.89
CA THR A 69 14.37 12.88 -36.62
C THR A 69 13.37 12.96 -35.49
N ALA A 70 13.69 13.63 -34.38
CA ALA A 70 12.79 13.83 -33.25
C ALA A 70 11.52 14.63 -33.63
N VAL A 71 11.66 15.65 -34.47
CA VAL A 71 10.51 16.42 -34.99
C VAL A 71 9.63 15.58 -35.92
N ARG A 72 10.21 14.67 -36.70
CA ARG A 72 9.45 13.77 -37.57
C ARG A 72 8.71 12.71 -36.76
N GLU A 73 9.34 12.13 -35.76
CA GLU A 73 8.71 11.19 -34.80
C GLU A 73 7.55 11.88 -34.04
N LEU A 74 7.76 13.10 -33.57
CA LEU A 74 6.70 13.91 -32.94
C LEU A 74 5.52 14.21 -33.88
N GLN A 75 5.80 14.44 -35.15
CA GLN A 75 4.74 14.66 -36.14
C GLN A 75 3.94 13.39 -36.44
N GLU A 76 4.58 12.23 -36.44
CA GLU A 76 3.91 10.93 -36.55
C GLU A 76 3.07 10.63 -35.31
N GLU A 77 3.60 10.83 -34.12
CA GLU A 77 2.88 10.62 -32.85
C GLU A 77 1.68 11.56 -32.70
N VAL A 78 1.82 12.83 -33.10
CA VAL A 78 0.69 13.79 -33.14
C VAL A 78 -0.37 13.39 -34.18
N ARG A 79 0.03 12.76 -35.28
CA ARG A 79 -0.91 12.23 -36.27
C ARG A 79 -1.66 11.01 -35.76
N GLU A 80 -0.97 10.06 -35.11
CA GLU A 80 -1.58 8.90 -34.45
C GLU A 80 -2.53 9.32 -33.32
N LEU A 81 -2.12 10.26 -32.47
CA LEU A 81 -2.97 10.79 -31.41
C LEU A 81 -4.22 11.50 -31.96
N ARG A 82 -4.09 12.27 -33.05
CA ARG A 82 -5.23 12.89 -33.71
C ARG A 82 -6.19 11.85 -34.30
N SER A 83 -5.68 10.77 -34.87
CA SER A 83 -6.51 9.69 -35.39
C SER A 83 -7.24 8.95 -34.27
N ALA A 84 -6.56 8.62 -33.17
CA ALA A 84 -7.15 7.99 -31.98
C ALA A 84 -8.21 8.87 -31.30
N VAL A 85 -7.97 10.19 -31.22
CA VAL A 85 -8.95 11.14 -30.69
C VAL A 85 -10.16 11.30 -31.64
N ALA A 86 -9.95 11.21 -32.94
CA ALA A 86 -11.05 11.24 -33.91
C ALA A 86 -11.92 9.97 -33.82
N GLU A 87 -11.29 8.81 -33.61
CA GLU A 87 -11.97 7.54 -33.41
C GLU A 87 -12.78 7.52 -32.11
N LEU A 88 -12.18 7.95 -31.00
CA LEU A 88 -12.88 8.09 -29.72
C LEU A 88 -14.03 9.10 -29.76
N ARG A 89 -13.89 10.21 -30.50
CA ARG A 89 -14.99 11.16 -30.72
C ARG A 89 -16.11 10.57 -31.55
N SER A 90 -15.77 9.75 -32.55
CA SER A 90 -16.75 9.03 -33.37
C SER A 90 -17.53 8.02 -32.51
N GLU A 91 -16.84 7.22 -31.71
CA GLU A 91 -17.47 6.27 -30.77
C GLU A 91 -18.36 6.99 -29.74
N ALA A 92 -17.86 8.06 -29.11
CA ALA A 92 -18.65 8.86 -28.18
C ALA A 92 -19.88 9.50 -28.86
N GLY A 93 -19.78 9.87 -30.16
CA GLY A 93 -20.89 10.33 -30.97
C GLY A 93 -21.93 9.25 -31.22
N GLN A 94 -21.49 8.02 -31.49
CA GLN A 94 -22.38 6.86 -31.68
C GLN A 94 -23.12 6.51 -30.38
N TYR A 95 -22.43 6.45 -29.24
CA TYR A 95 -23.07 6.19 -27.95
C TYR A 95 -24.08 7.27 -27.54
N ARG A 96 -23.80 8.55 -27.83
CA ARG A 96 -24.78 9.62 -27.60
C ARG A 96 -26.02 9.48 -28.48
N ALA A 97 -25.84 9.16 -29.77
CA ALA A 97 -26.95 8.94 -30.68
C ALA A 97 -27.82 7.74 -30.27
N GLU A 98 -27.19 6.64 -29.83
CA GLU A 98 -27.86 5.45 -29.30
C GLU A 98 -28.63 5.76 -28.01
N THR A 99 -28.02 6.50 -27.09
CA THR A 99 -28.70 6.94 -25.85
C THR A 99 -29.89 7.84 -26.11
N GLU A 100 -29.80 8.76 -27.09
CA GLU A 100 -30.92 9.61 -27.49
C GLU A 100 -32.03 8.82 -28.21
N GLN A 101 -31.65 7.80 -28.95
CA GLN A 101 -32.62 6.92 -29.61
C GLN A 101 -33.37 6.09 -28.57
N LEU A 102 -32.67 5.51 -27.60
CA LEU A 102 -33.27 4.77 -26.50
C LEU A 102 -34.18 5.64 -25.63
N ARG A 103 -33.79 6.91 -25.38
CA ARG A 103 -34.67 7.87 -24.67
C ARG A 103 -35.94 8.20 -25.45
N ARG A 104 -35.85 8.33 -26.76
CA ARG A 104 -37.03 8.55 -27.61
C ARG A 104 -37.95 7.32 -27.63
N GLU A 105 -37.40 6.12 -27.69
CA GLU A 105 -38.16 4.87 -27.64
C GLU A 105 -38.86 4.72 -26.28
N LEU A 106 -38.19 5.08 -25.18
CA LEU A 106 -38.76 5.07 -23.83
C LEU A 106 -39.89 6.11 -23.68
N GLN A 107 -39.71 7.31 -24.21
CA GLN A 107 -40.76 8.34 -24.25
C GLN A 107 -41.94 7.94 -25.13
N ALA A 108 -41.70 7.28 -26.27
CA ALA A 108 -42.74 6.78 -27.15
C ALA A 108 -43.57 5.68 -26.49
N THR A 109 -42.92 4.78 -25.73
CA THR A 109 -43.56 3.72 -24.97
C THR A 109 -44.37 4.29 -23.79
N HIS A 110 -43.88 5.33 -23.13
CA HIS A 110 -44.62 6.02 -22.06
C HIS A 110 -45.85 6.80 -22.58
N ASN A 111 -45.73 7.41 -23.77
CA ASN A 111 -46.82 8.17 -24.36
C ASN A 111 -47.90 7.27 -25.01
N SER A 112 -47.57 6.01 -25.32
CA SER A 112 -48.52 5.04 -25.87
C SER A 112 -49.40 4.38 -24.79
N GLY A 113 -49.05 4.54 -23.49
CA GLY A 113 -49.71 3.97 -22.35
C GLY A 113 -50.88 4.75 -21.74
N SER A 114 -51.34 5.86 -22.38
CA SER A 114 -52.43 6.67 -21.82
C SER A 114 -53.80 6.34 -22.45
N GLN A 115 -54.22 5.06 -22.42
CA GLN A 115 -55.62 4.65 -22.47
C GLN A 115 -55.87 3.60 -21.42
N PRO A 116 -56.93 3.72 -20.61
CA PRO A 116 -57.18 2.81 -19.50
C PRO A 116 -57.99 1.61 -19.94
N GLU A 117 -57.38 0.41 -20.00
CA GLU A 117 -58.12 -0.82 -19.74
C GLU A 117 -57.19 -2.02 -19.42
N ALA A 118 -57.38 -2.52 -18.26
CA ALA A 118 -57.13 -3.86 -17.74
C ALA A 118 -56.22 -4.83 -18.50
N ALA A 119 -54.88 -4.88 -18.12
CA ALA A 119 -54.07 -6.09 -18.06
C ALA A 119 -52.74 -5.80 -17.34
N ALA A 120 -52.78 -5.69 -16.03
CA ALA A 120 -51.59 -5.58 -15.20
C ALA A 120 -50.94 -6.95 -15.06
N SER A 121 -49.73 -7.15 -15.64
CA SER A 121 -48.64 -7.99 -15.10
C SER A 121 -47.49 -8.36 -16.04
N SER A 122 -47.39 -7.76 -17.27
CA SER A 122 -46.33 -8.17 -18.22
C SER A 122 -45.44 -7.07 -18.74
N GLU A 123 -45.67 -5.78 -18.44
CA GLU A 123 -44.91 -4.64 -19.05
C GLU A 123 -43.82 -4.01 -18.16
N ALA A 124 -43.69 -4.43 -16.89
CA ALA A 124 -42.66 -3.89 -16.01
C ALA A 124 -41.24 -4.46 -16.25
N ALA A 125 -41.13 -5.60 -16.90
CA ALA A 125 -39.84 -6.25 -17.15
C ALA A 125 -38.97 -5.59 -18.26
N PRO A 126 -39.54 -5.10 -19.40
CA PRO A 126 -38.77 -4.46 -20.44
C PRO A 126 -38.30 -3.04 -20.08
N THR A 127 -39.08 -2.28 -19.30
CA THR A 127 -38.69 -0.93 -18.86
C THR A 127 -37.54 -0.94 -17.85
N ALA A 128 -37.56 -1.85 -16.87
CA ALA A 128 -36.47 -2.03 -15.91
C ALA A 128 -35.16 -2.47 -16.60
N ALA A 129 -35.23 -3.33 -17.60
CA ALA A 129 -34.07 -3.76 -18.38
C ALA A 129 -33.48 -2.63 -19.26
N LEU A 130 -34.31 -1.69 -19.72
CA LEU A 130 -33.90 -0.50 -20.46
C LEU A 130 -33.27 0.56 -19.54
N GLU A 131 -33.83 0.77 -18.37
CA GLU A 131 -33.23 1.65 -17.34
C GLU A 131 -31.88 1.15 -16.85
N ASP A 132 -31.72 -0.15 -16.63
CA ASP A 132 -30.42 -0.77 -16.28
C ASP A 132 -29.40 -0.62 -17.42
N ARG A 133 -29.81 -0.70 -18.69
CA ARG A 133 -28.92 -0.47 -19.84
C ARG A 133 -28.53 0.99 -19.99
N ILE A 134 -29.43 1.92 -19.76
CA ILE A 134 -29.12 3.36 -19.77
C ILE A 134 -28.15 3.70 -18.65
N ALA A 135 -28.38 3.21 -17.44
CA ALA A 135 -27.48 3.40 -16.30
C ALA A 135 -26.07 2.81 -16.57
N SER A 136 -25.99 1.65 -17.19
CA SER A 136 -24.72 1.02 -17.60
C SER A 136 -23.98 1.80 -18.67
N LEU A 137 -24.70 2.38 -19.64
CA LEU A 137 -24.12 3.23 -20.70
C LEU A 137 -23.68 4.59 -20.17
N GLU A 138 -24.41 5.18 -19.24
CA GLU A 138 -24.02 6.43 -18.56
C GLU A 138 -22.78 6.22 -17.70
N GLU A 139 -22.68 5.08 -16.98
CA GLU A 139 -21.49 4.69 -16.20
C GLU A 139 -20.28 4.47 -17.13
N SER A 140 -20.47 3.77 -18.25
CA SER A 140 -19.41 3.55 -19.25
C SER A 140 -18.94 4.86 -19.90
N SER A 141 -19.86 5.79 -20.18
CA SER A 141 -19.54 7.12 -20.71
C SER A 141 -18.80 8.00 -19.70
N GLN A 142 -19.16 7.92 -18.41
CA GLN A 142 -18.43 8.61 -17.33
C GLN A 142 -17.04 8.03 -17.12
N LEU A 143 -16.88 6.70 -17.18
CA LEU A 143 -15.58 6.03 -17.12
C LEU A 143 -14.67 6.37 -18.31
N LEU A 144 -15.23 6.45 -19.51
CA LEU A 144 -14.49 6.89 -20.69
C LEU A 144 -14.11 8.38 -20.61
N SER A 145 -14.99 9.23 -20.12
CA SER A 145 -14.72 10.65 -19.93
C SER A 145 -13.63 10.85 -18.86
N SER A 146 -13.69 10.11 -17.75
CA SER A 146 -12.65 10.18 -16.71
C SER A 146 -11.31 9.64 -17.20
N LYS A 147 -11.28 8.59 -18.03
CA LYS A 147 -10.05 8.08 -18.67
C LYS A 147 -9.46 9.07 -19.68
N VAL A 148 -10.30 9.79 -20.41
CA VAL A 148 -9.85 10.83 -21.35
C VAL A 148 -9.31 12.03 -20.57
N ASP A 149 -9.97 12.47 -19.50
CA ASP A 149 -9.51 13.55 -18.64
C ASP A 149 -8.22 13.16 -17.90
N ASP A 150 -8.09 11.91 -17.43
CA ASP A 150 -6.85 11.35 -16.88
C ASP A 150 -5.70 11.39 -17.89
N GLN A 151 -5.95 11.09 -19.17
CA GLN A 151 -4.92 11.18 -20.22
C GLN A 151 -4.49 12.62 -20.50
N TYR A 152 -5.35 13.62 -20.32
CA TYR A 152 -5.00 15.03 -20.50
C TYR A 152 -4.29 15.62 -19.27
N GLN A 153 -4.60 15.18 -18.05
CA GLN A 153 -4.03 15.72 -16.80
C GLN A 153 -2.69 15.08 -16.41
N THR A 154 -2.37 13.89 -16.92
CA THR A 154 -1.16 13.14 -16.52
C THR A 154 0.02 13.29 -17.47
N LYS A 155 -0.04 14.15 -18.46
CA LYS A 155 1.10 14.41 -19.33
C LYS A 155 2.08 15.35 -18.65
N ILE A 156 2.97 14.82 -17.82
CA ILE A 156 4.21 15.52 -17.47
C ILE A 156 5.02 15.58 -18.77
N GLU A 157 5.10 16.75 -19.39
CA GLU A 157 6.04 17.04 -20.46
C GLU A 157 7.46 17.06 -19.87
N ALA A 158 7.98 15.88 -19.57
CA ALA A 158 9.40 15.72 -19.30
C ALA A 158 10.10 15.64 -20.65
N ALA A 159 11.30 16.22 -20.74
CA ALA A 159 12.22 15.98 -21.86
C ALA A 159 12.70 14.51 -21.91
N SER A 160 11.94 13.62 -21.33
CA SER A 160 12.17 12.19 -21.26
C SER A 160 11.74 11.56 -22.57
N LYS A 161 12.59 10.70 -23.12
CA LYS A 161 12.32 9.85 -24.28
C LYS A 161 11.10 8.92 -24.06
N TYR A 162 10.73 8.66 -22.81
CA TYR A 162 9.70 7.70 -22.45
C TYR A 162 8.51 8.39 -21.77
N ARG A 163 7.31 7.90 -22.07
CA ARG A 163 6.08 8.35 -21.42
C ARG A 163 6.11 8.00 -19.94
N MET A 164 5.75 8.93 -19.08
CA MET A 164 5.63 8.74 -17.64
C MET A 164 4.22 9.10 -17.17
N ARG A 165 3.76 8.41 -16.13
CA ARG A 165 2.52 8.70 -15.43
C ARG A 165 2.80 8.89 -13.96
N LEU A 166 2.45 10.06 -13.44
CA LEU A 166 2.41 10.34 -12.01
C LEU A 166 1.04 9.93 -11.49
N SER A 167 1.00 9.33 -10.31
CA SER A 167 -0.23 8.95 -9.62
C SER A 167 0.00 9.03 -8.12
N GLY A 168 -1.06 9.08 -7.35
CA GLY A 168 -0.91 9.09 -5.91
C GLY A 168 -2.20 9.37 -5.17
N ILE A 169 -2.07 9.46 -3.84
CA ILE A 169 -3.13 9.89 -2.95
C ILE A 169 -2.56 10.83 -1.89
N MET A 170 -3.10 12.03 -1.81
CA MET A 170 -2.92 12.88 -0.65
C MET A 170 -3.99 12.51 0.37
N LEU A 171 -3.60 11.93 1.50
CA LEU A 171 -4.50 11.37 2.50
C LEU A 171 -4.35 12.09 3.83
N LEU A 172 -5.38 12.83 4.23
CA LEU A 172 -5.55 13.32 5.59
C LEU A 172 -6.27 12.25 6.41
N ASN A 173 -5.63 11.76 7.46
CA ASN A 173 -6.20 10.84 8.44
C ASN A 173 -6.34 11.55 9.80
N LEU A 174 -7.55 11.74 10.27
CA LEU A 174 -7.88 12.16 11.63
C LEU A 174 -8.13 10.89 12.44
N PHE A 175 -7.38 10.67 13.51
CA PHE A 175 -7.48 9.47 14.32
C PHE A 175 -7.73 9.78 15.80
N GLY A 176 -8.51 8.93 16.44
CA GLY A 176 -8.72 8.91 17.88
C GLY A 176 -8.51 7.52 18.43
N ASN A 177 -7.59 7.35 19.38
CA ASN A 177 -7.28 6.08 20.02
C ASN A 177 -7.79 6.04 21.47
N ARG A 178 -8.29 4.88 21.87
CA ARG A 178 -8.58 4.51 23.25
C ARG A 178 -7.84 3.21 23.57
N GLY A 179 -7.00 3.24 24.60
CA GLY A 179 -5.99 2.20 24.88
C GLY A 179 -4.64 2.59 24.30
N SER A 180 -3.57 1.93 24.76
CA SER A 180 -2.20 2.15 24.31
C SER A 180 -1.90 1.29 23.09
N VAL A 181 -1.22 1.86 22.10
CA VAL A 181 -0.90 1.23 20.81
C VAL A 181 0.54 1.50 20.40
N ASP A 182 1.07 0.64 19.53
CA ASP A 182 2.43 0.74 18.98
C ASP A 182 2.62 1.97 18.08
N ASN A 183 1.61 2.30 17.26
CA ASN A 183 1.56 3.47 16.38
C ASN A 183 0.24 4.22 16.56
N GLN A 184 0.30 5.53 16.69
CA GLN A 184 -0.91 6.32 16.95
C GLN A 184 -1.82 6.45 15.72
N ASP A 185 -1.24 6.59 14.53
CA ASP A 185 -1.99 6.85 13.29
C ASP A 185 -2.31 5.60 12.45
N PHE A 186 -1.59 4.49 12.64
CA PHE A 186 -1.89 3.18 12.03
C PHE A 186 -1.47 2.03 12.95
N PRO A 187 -2.18 1.81 14.07
CA PRO A 187 -1.81 0.81 15.05
C PRO A 187 -1.89 -0.60 14.50
N THR A 188 -0.90 -1.43 14.88
CA THR A 188 -0.83 -2.83 14.49
C THR A 188 -1.11 -3.79 15.64
N TRP A 189 -0.82 -3.39 16.89
CA TRP A 189 -1.19 -4.13 18.11
C TRP A 189 -1.45 -3.20 19.29
N ALA A 190 -2.19 -3.72 20.28
CA ALA A 190 -2.39 -3.05 21.56
C ALA A 190 -1.22 -3.34 22.50
N ILE A 191 -0.81 -2.33 23.28
CA ILE A 191 0.24 -2.41 24.28
C ILE A 191 -0.38 -2.37 25.67
N GLY A 192 0.21 -3.10 26.63
CA GLY A 192 -0.19 -3.04 28.03
C GLY A 192 -0.08 -1.61 28.58
N SER A 193 -1.03 -1.20 29.39
CA SER A 193 -1.03 0.12 30.02
C SER A 193 0.17 0.27 30.95
N GLY A 194 0.93 1.35 30.77
CA GLY A 194 2.05 1.74 31.62
C GLY A 194 1.93 3.19 32.06
N ALA A 195 2.60 3.57 33.13
CA ALA A 195 2.51 4.93 33.71
C ALA A 195 2.90 6.05 32.71
N ASN A 196 3.67 5.72 31.68
CA ASN A 196 4.16 6.67 30.66
C ASN A 196 3.49 6.51 29.29
N LEU A 197 2.46 5.65 29.17
CA LEU A 197 1.77 5.42 27.91
C LEU A 197 0.40 6.14 27.91
N PRO A 198 0.06 6.93 26.88
CA PRO A 198 -1.22 7.59 26.81
C PRO A 198 -2.33 6.55 26.64
N GLY A 199 -3.30 6.54 27.55
CA GLY A 199 -4.51 5.71 27.43
C GLY A 199 -5.54 6.27 26.44
N ARG A 200 -5.31 7.48 25.91
CA ARG A 200 -6.12 8.14 24.86
C ARG A 200 -5.22 9.06 24.06
N ALA A 201 -5.47 9.12 22.76
CA ALA A 201 -4.80 10.05 21.85
C ALA A 201 -5.79 10.53 20.79
N LEU A 202 -5.65 11.78 20.36
CA LEU A 202 -6.35 12.36 19.21
C LEU A 202 -5.33 13.11 18.38
N GLY A 203 -5.33 12.87 17.07
CA GLY A 203 -4.35 13.48 16.18
C GLY A 203 -4.77 13.47 14.73
N ALA A 204 -3.89 14.02 13.90
CA ALA A 204 -4.00 14.01 12.45
C ALA A 204 -2.66 13.63 11.82
N SER A 205 -2.70 12.94 10.69
CA SER A 205 -1.50 12.51 9.98
C SER A 205 -1.72 12.56 8.47
N LEU A 206 -0.64 12.92 7.75
CA LEU A 206 -0.54 12.85 6.29
C LEU A 206 0.47 11.80 5.84
N ARG A 207 1.10 11.08 6.79
CA ARG A 207 2.21 10.14 6.52
C ARG A 207 1.84 8.97 5.62
N GLN A 208 0.57 8.65 5.54
CA GLN A 208 0.03 7.58 4.70
C GLN A 208 -0.31 8.05 3.28
N SER A 209 0.01 9.30 2.92
CA SER A 209 -0.03 9.75 1.53
C SER A 209 1.00 8.99 0.70
N GLU A 210 0.64 8.68 -0.55
CA GLU A 210 1.48 7.89 -1.47
C GLU A 210 1.70 8.65 -2.77
N LEU A 211 2.91 8.52 -3.32
CA LEU A 211 3.27 9.00 -4.64
C LEU A 211 3.79 7.83 -5.47
N GLY A 212 3.29 7.70 -6.69
CA GLY A 212 3.68 6.68 -7.64
C GLY A 212 4.13 7.30 -8.96
N LEU A 213 5.17 6.75 -9.56
CA LEU A 213 5.66 7.07 -10.89
C LEU A 213 5.74 5.78 -11.71
N GLU A 214 5.00 5.74 -12.81
CA GLU A 214 5.08 4.66 -13.79
C GLU A 214 5.79 5.17 -15.06
N VAL A 215 6.77 4.41 -15.53
CA VAL A 215 7.57 4.72 -16.72
C VAL A 215 7.31 3.64 -17.76
N PHE A 216 6.86 4.04 -18.97
CA PHE A 216 6.62 3.12 -20.09
C PHE A 216 7.84 3.10 -20.98
N GLY A 217 8.60 2.01 -20.92
CA GLY A 217 9.82 1.82 -21.67
C GLY A 217 9.59 1.29 -23.09
N PRO A 218 10.68 1.04 -23.82
CA PRO A 218 10.63 0.49 -25.19
C PRO A 218 10.16 -0.97 -25.17
N ARG A 219 9.77 -1.48 -26.32
CA ARG A 219 9.61 -2.94 -26.49
C ARG A 219 10.98 -3.61 -26.53
N LEU A 220 11.16 -4.64 -25.73
CA LEU A 220 12.39 -5.42 -25.65
C LEU A 220 12.07 -6.91 -25.88
N ALA A 221 12.68 -7.52 -26.88
CA ALA A 221 12.41 -8.92 -27.25
C ALA A 221 10.90 -9.25 -27.38
N GLY A 222 10.12 -8.34 -27.94
CA GLY A 222 8.68 -8.48 -28.10
C GLY A 222 7.85 -8.16 -26.84
N ALA A 223 8.48 -8.01 -25.67
CA ALA A 223 7.81 -7.60 -24.44
C ALA A 223 7.60 -6.09 -24.36
N ARG A 224 6.51 -5.67 -23.72
CA ARG A 224 6.36 -4.29 -23.21
C ARG A 224 7.14 -4.17 -21.92
N THR A 225 7.91 -3.09 -21.76
CA THR A 225 8.65 -2.84 -20.53
C THR A 225 8.01 -1.69 -19.77
N THR A 226 7.86 -1.84 -18.46
CA THR A 226 7.38 -0.80 -17.55
C THR A 226 8.27 -0.75 -16.31
N GLY A 227 8.46 0.44 -15.76
CA GLY A 227 9.07 0.66 -14.45
C GLY A 227 8.04 1.27 -13.51
N ASN A 228 8.03 0.86 -12.25
CA ASN A 228 7.14 1.40 -11.24
C ASN A 228 7.95 1.82 -10.01
N LEU A 229 7.73 3.05 -9.54
CA LEU A 229 8.29 3.59 -8.31
C LEU A 229 7.14 4.08 -7.43
N GLN A 230 7.09 3.64 -6.17
CA GLN A 230 6.10 4.11 -5.20
C GLN A 230 6.77 4.43 -3.87
N VAL A 231 6.40 5.56 -3.29
CA VAL A 231 6.89 6.03 -1.99
C VAL A 231 5.74 6.47 -1.10
N ASP A 232 5.96 6.44 0.21
CA ASP A 232 5.13 7.08 1.23
C ASP A 232 5.98 7.90 2.22
N PHE A 233 5.37 8.48 3.26
CA PHE A 233 6.04 9.29 4.27
C PHE A 233 6.10 8.61 5.63
N SER A 234 6.06 7.27 5.66
CA SER A 234 6.06 6.47 6.88
C SER A 234 7.42 5.82 7.17
N GLY A 235 8.52 6.38 6.65
CA GLY A 235 9.89 5.89 6.82
C GLY A 235 10.50 6.14 8.21
N GLY A 236 9.75 6.70 9.15
CA GLY A 236 10.23 7.07 10.47
C GLY A 236 10.20 8.59 10.73
N PHE A 237 10.89 9.01 11.77
CA PHE A 237 11.02 10.43 12.15
C PHE A 237 12.50 10.81 12.21
N THR A 238 12.82 12.06 11.87
CA THR A 238 14.16 12.61 12.05
C THR A 238 14.33 13.08 13.49
N ASN A 239 15.53 12.91 14.05
CA ASN A 239 15.93 13.49 15.33
C ASN A 239 16.39 14.94 15.12
N THR A 240 15.49 15.84 14.73
CA THR A 240 15.79 17.29 14.64
C THR A 240 15.18 18.03 15.82
N LEU A 241 15.88 19.08 16.28
CA LEU A 241 15.41 19.93 17.38
C LEU A 241 14.20 20.79 16.98
N ASP A 242 13.92 20.92 15.68
CA ASP A 242 12.87 21.80 15.14
C ASP A 242 11.46 21.25 15.28
N GLY A 243 11.31 20.00 15.71
CA GLY A 243 10.04 19.41 16.16
C GLY A 243 8.94 19.22 15.10
N VAL A 244 9.19 19.54 13.83
CA VAL A 244 8.15 19.60 12.77
C VAL A 244 8.31 18.49 11.73
N ASN A 245 8.76 17.29 12.13
CA ASN A 245 8.94 16.20 11.18
C ASN A 245 7.81 15.17 11.27
N PHE A 246 6.95 15.18 10.26
CA PHE A 246 5.83 14.26 10.17
C PHE A 246 6.08 13.02 9.31
N GLY A 247 7.33 12.67 9.06
CA GLY A 247 7.74 11.42 8.49
C GLY A 247 8.78 11.54 7.37
N LEU A 248 9.68 10.56 7.33
CA LEU A 248 10.66 10.39 6.25
C LEU A 248 10.01 9.68 5.07
N VAL A 249 10.48 10.00 3.86
CA VAL A 249 10.11 9.27 2.64
C VAL A 249 10.59 7.83 2.75
N ARG A 250 9.72 6.88 2.43
CA ARG A 250 10.00 5.45 2.41
C ARG A 250 9.73 4.88 1.02
N LEU A 251 10.71 4.13 0.48
CA LEU A 251 10.53 3.37 -0.74
C LEU A 251 9.65 2.15 -0.46
N ARG A 252 8.55 2.02 -1.20
CA ARG A 252 7.66 0.85 -1.15
C ARG A 252 7.91 -0.06 -2.34
N ILE A 253 7.73 0.46 -3.54
CA ILE A 253 7.91 -0.28 -4.78
C ILE A 253 8.98 0.40 -5.62
N ALA A 254 9.88 -0.38 -6.19
CA ALA A 254 10.82 0.00 -7.22
C ALA A 254 11.07 -1.24 -8.09
N SER A 255 10.24 -1.43 -9.11
CA SER A 255 10.26 -2.65 -9.91
C SER A 255 10.23 -2.36 -11.39
N MET A 256 10.79 -3.29 -12.16
CA MET A 256 10.71 -3.36 -13.62
C MET A 256 9.88 -4.58 -14.00
N ARG A 257 9.06 -4.43 -15.03
CA ARG A 257 8.20 -5.48 -15.56
C ARG A 257 8.39 -5.60 -17.06
N MET A 258 8.47 -6.82 -17.54
CA MET A 258 8.48 -7.19 -18.95
C MET A 258 7.28 -8.09 -19.24
N ASP A 259 6.34 -7.62 -20.07
CA ASP A 259 5.09 -8.32 -20.37
C ASP A 259 5.08 -8.80 -21.82
N TRP A 260 5.04 -10.11 -22.03
CA TRP A 260 4.59 -10.77 -23.26
C TRP A 260 3.08 -11.04 -23.17
N LYS A 261 2.56 -11.80 -24.13
CA LYS A 261 1.11 -12.12 -24.18
C LYS A 261 0.61 -12.83 -22.91
N ASP A 262 1.28 -13.91 -22.53
CA ASP A 262 0.83 -14.78 -21.43
C ASP A 262 1.89 -14.94 -20.33
N THR A 263 3.06 -14.31 -20.49
CA THR A 263 4.19 -14.41 -19.56
C THR A 263 4.67 -13.03 -19.18
N SER A 264 5.00 -12.85 -17.90
CA SER A 264 5.63 -11.63 -17.39
C SER A 264 6.85 -11.99 -16.55
N ILE A 265 7.86 -11.12 -16.60
CA ILE A 265 8.99 -11.15 -15.67
C ILE A 265 8.97 -9.85 -14.88
N VAL A 266 9.07 -9.97 -13.56
CA VAL A 266 9.14 -8.82 -12.64
C VAL A 266 10.44 -8.91 -11.86
N ALA A 267 11.19 -7.81 -11.81
CA ALA A 267 12.45 -7.71 -11.06
C ALA A 267 12.49 -6.38 -10.30
N GLY A 268 12.86 -6.43 -9.03
CA GLY A 268 12.97 -5.27 -8.15
C GLY A 268 12.19 -5.45 -6.84
N GLN A 269 12.03 -4.37 -6.09
CA GLN A 269 11.24 -4.36 -4.86
C GLN A 269 9.75 -4.22 -5.20
N ASP A 270 8.94 -5.18 -4.75
CA ASP A 270 7.51 -5.24 -5.03
C ASP A 270 6.77 -5.92 -3.87
N ASN A 271 5.44 -5.90 -3.89
CA ASN A 271 4.62 -6.65 -2.94
C ASN A 271 4.97 -8.15 -2.98
N ALA A 272 4.88 -8.80 -1.83
CA ALA A 272 5.06 -10.24 -1.72
C ALA A 272 3.98 -10.98 -2.55
N PHE A 273 4.34 -11.55 -3.70
CA PHE A 273 3.39 -12.16 -4.64
C PHE A 273 2.68 -13.41 -4.10
N ILE A 274 3.18 -13.97 -3.02
CA ILE A 274 2.63 -15.14 -2.33
C ILE A 274 1.48 -14.81 -1.37
N SER A 275 1.29 -13.53 -1.04
CA SER A 275 0.18 -12.99 -0.24
C SER A 275 -0.34 -11.72 -0.94
N PRO A 276 -1.13 -11.89 -2.03
CA PRO A 276 -1.46 -10.81 -2.94
C PRO A 276 -2.61 -9.92 -2.48
N LEU A 277 -3.33 -10.33 -1.43
CA LEU A 277 -4.52 -9.64 -0.95
C LEU A 277 -4.24 -8.90 0.36
N SER A 278 -5.06 -7.91 0.66
CA SER A 278 -5.09 -7.22 1.95
C SER A 278 -6.49 -6.68 2.21
N PRO A 279 -6.92 -6.57 3.48
CA PRO A 279 -8.19 -5.92 3.79
C PRO A 279 -8.22 -4.48 3.31
N THR A 280 -9.36 -4.05 2.80
CA THR A 280 -9.55 -2.70 2.27
C THR A 280 -9.66 -1.71 3.42
N SER A 281 -8.67 -0.82 3.57
CA SER A 281 -8.64 0.23 4.59
C SER A 281 -7.74 1.38 4.15
N PHE A 282 -8.26 2.61 4.19
CA PHE A 282 -7.46 3.82 4.00
C PHE A 282 -6.77 4.30 5.28
N ALA A 283 -7.14 3.75 6.44
CA ALA A 283 -6.42 3.97 7.70
C ALA A 283 -5.12 3.14 7.81
N SER A 284 -4.82 2.29 6.82
CA SER A 284 -3.72 1.33 6.84
C SER A 284 -3.02 1.24 5.49
N LEU A 285 -2.64 2.38 4.91
CA LEU A 285 -1.81 2.40 3.70
C LEU A 285 -0.32 2.21 4.05
N ALA A 286 0.14 2.78 5.17
CA ALA A 286 1.53 2.67 5.61
C ALA A 286 1.98 1.25 5.98
N ILE A 287 1.10 0.48 6.58
CA ILE A 287 1.20 -0.96 6.83
C ILE A 287 -0.15 -1.54 6.42
N PRO A 288 -0.22 -2.54 5.55
CA PRO A 288 -1.49 -3.13 5.15
C PRO A 288 -2.33 -3.55 6.36
N ALA A 289 -3.63 -3.36 6.27
CA ALA A 289 -4.52 -3.73 7.36
C ALA A 289 -4.29 -5.18 7.78
N PHE A 290 -4.28 -5.41 9.11
CA PHE A 290 -3.96 -6.70 9.72
C PHE A 290 -2.53 -7.21 9.47
N GLY A 291 -1.61 -6.39 9.00
CA GLY A 291 -0.18 -6.65 9.14
C GLY A 291 0.10 -6.98 10.61
N TYR A 292 0.74 -8.12 10.88
CA TYR A 292 0.93 -8.72 12.22
C TYR A 292 -0.35 -9.23 12.92
N ALA A 293 -1.48 -9.27 12.21
CA ALA A 293 -2.73 -9.86 12.68
C ALA A 293 -3.32 -10.82 11.62
N GLY A 294 -2.47 -11.62 10.97
CA GLY A 294 -2.84 -12.67 10.04
C GLY A 294 -2.70 -12.32 8.56
N ASN A 295 -2.43 -11.07 8.21
CA ASN A 295 -2.08 -10.66 6.86
C ASN A 295 -0.55 -10.71 6.71
N LEU A 296 -0.05 -11.61 5.85
CA LEU A 296 1.36 -11.61 5.47
C LEU A 296 1.58 -10.52 4.41
N TRP A 297 2.67 -9.78 4.56
CA TRP A 297 2.95 -8.64 3.71
C TRP A 297 4.44 -8.32 3.64
N GLY A 298 4.84 -7.52 2.68
CA GLY A 298 6.19 -6.97 2.57
C GLY A 298 6.42 -6.36 1.20
N TRP A 299 7.24 -5.34 1.15
CA TRP A 299 7.83 -4.81 -0.08
C TRP A 299 9.25 -5.37 -0.16
N ILE A 300 9.41 -6.42 -0.95
CA ILE A 300 10.59 -7.29 -0.90
C ILE A 300 11.26 -7.29 -2.26
N PRO A 301 12.59 -7.07 -2.35
CA PRO A 301 13.36 -7.31 -3.55
C PRO A 301 13.15 -8.74 -4.04
N GLN A 302 12.81 -8.91 -5.32
CA GLN A 302 12.45 -10.19 -5.89
C GLN A 302 12.69 -10.24 -7.40
N VAL A 303 12.86 -11.43 -7.90
CA VAL A 303 12.77 -11.74 -9.34
C VAL A 303 11.79 -12.89 -9.49
N ARG A 304 10.70 -12.66 -10.23
CA ARG A 304 9.67 -13.66 -10.45
C ARG A 304 9.25 -13.75 -11.90
N VAL A 305 8.81 -14.93 -12.30
CA VAL A 305 8.15 -15.22 -13.56
C VAL A 305 6.69 -15.51 -13.26
N GLU A 306 5.80 -14.95 -14.05
CA GLU A 306 4.36 -15.18 -14.02
C GLU A 306 3.93 -15.72 -15.38
N HIS A 307 3.16 -16.80 -15.40
CA HIS A 307 2.60 -17.35 -16.64
C HIS A 307 1.13 -17.67 -16.47
N ARG A 308 0.33 -17.27 -17.46
CA ARG A 308 -1.11 -17.46 -17.49
C ARG A 308 -1.47 -18.53 -18.52
N PHE A 309 -2.14 -19.59 -18.06
CA PHE A 309 -2.71 -20.65 -18.88
C PHE A 309 -4.20 -20.42 -19.03
N GLU A 310 -4.67 -20.11 -20.22
CA GLU A 310 -6.10 -20.01 -20.50
C GLU A 310 -6.68 -21.42 -20.66
N LEU A 311 -7.72 -21.75 -19.88
CA LEU A 311 -8.41 -23.04 -19.92
C LEU A 311 -9.66 -22.96 -20.79
N SER A 312 -10.40 -21.88 -20.69
CA SER A 312 -11.58 -21.55 -21.47
C SER A 312 -11.87 -20.05 -21.35
N GLU A 313 -12.88 -19.56 -22.06
CA GLU A 313 -13.30 -18.17 -21.96
C GLU A 313 -13.63 -17.79 -20.51
N GLY A 314 -12.96 -16.77 -19.98
CA GLY A 314 -13.12 -16.31 -18.60
C GLY A 314 -12.59 -17.24 -17.51
N GLN A 315 -11.82 -18.30 -17.87
CA GLN A 315 -11.22 -19.22 -16.91
C GLN A 315 -9.74 -19.45 -17.23
N TYR A 316 -8.86 -19.22 -16.24
CA TYR A 316 -7.42 -19.40 -16.40
C TYR A 316 -6.73 -19.80 -15.10
N ILE A 317 -5.53 -20.35 -15.24
CA ILE A 317 -4.60 -20.59 -14.13
C ILE A 317 -3.40 -19.67 -14.30
N THR A 318 -3.02 -18.98 -13.23
CA THR A 318 -1.77 -18.21 -13.15
C THR A 318 -0.76 -18.97 -12.30
N LEU A 319 0.41 -19.23 -12.85
CA LEU A 319 1.57 -19.74 -12.12
C LEU A 319 2.56 -18.60 -11.90
N GLN A 320 3.04 -18.47 -10.68
CA GLN A 320 4.07 -17.50 -10.30
C GLN A 320 5.18 -18.26 -9.57
N GLY A 321 6.43 -17.97 -9.89
CA GLY A 321 7.57 -18.59 -9.22
C GLY A 321 8.77 -17.67 -9.25
N GLY A 322 9.53 -17.63 -8.17
CA GLY A 322 10.68 -16.74 -8.11
C GLY A 322 11.52 -16.87 -6.85
N ILE A 323 12.52 -16.01 -6.81
CA ILE A 323 13.39 -15.80 -5.66
C ILE A 323 13.08 -14.42 -5.05
N MET A 324 13.21 -14.33 -3.74
CA MET A 324 12.98 -13.12 -2.96
C MET A 324 14.17 -12.87 -2.05
N ASP A 325 14.42 -11.61 -1.70
CA ASP A 325 15.30 -11.30 -0.58
C ASP A 325 14.77 -11.99 0.68
N ASN A 326 15.69 -12.60 1.41
CA ASN A 326 15.35 -13.38 2.60
C ASN A 326 15.21 -12.44 3.81
N ALA A 327 14.17 -11.60 3.79
CA ALA A 327 13.85 -10.67 4.86
C ALA A 327 13.42 -11.42 6.13
N THR A 328 14.04 -11.10 7.26
CA THR A 328 13.80 -11.74 8.56
C THR A 328 13.25 -10.81 9.63
N GLY A 329 13.10 -9.52 9.30
CA GLY A 329 12.34 -8.53 10.08
C GLY A 329 13.17 -7.77 11.12
N GLU A 330 14.50 -7.93 11.16
CA GLU A 330 15.36 -7.13 12.03
C GLU A 330 15.43 -5.68 11.53
N LEU A 331 15.42 -4.75 12.47
CA LEU A 331 15.69 -3.35 12.19
C LEU A 331 17.19 -3.10 11.98
N PRO A 332 17.57 -2.14 11.13
CA PRO A 332 18.94 -1.66 11.06
C PRO A 332 19.38 -1.13 12.43
N ASN A 333 20.53 -1.57 12.90
CA ASN A 333 21.11 -1.11 14.16
C ASN A 333 22.03 0.10 13.98
N SER A 334 22.20 0.60 12.76
CA SER A 334 23.01 1.76 12.41
C SER A 334 22.25 2.66 11.43
N ALA A 335 22.47 3.98 11.53
CA ALA A 335 21.90 4.96 10.60
C ALA A 335 22.70 5.03 9.27
N PHE A 336 23.92 4.53 9.24
CA PHE A 336 24.85 4.68 8.11
C PHE A 336 25.24 3.36 7.47
N GLU A 337 25.09 2.26 8.17
CA GLU A 337 25.48 0.93 7.71
C GLU A 337 24.26 0.01 7.68
N ARG A 338 24.14 -0.75 6.63
CA ARG A 338 23.14 -1.81 6.50
C ARG A 338 23.81 -3.17 6.66
N PRO A 339 23.86 -3.73 7.87
CA PRO A 339 24.35 -5.09 8.06
C PRO A 339 23.44 -6.10 7.36
N ALA A 340 23.99 -7.27 7.03
CA ALA A 340 23.18 -8.35 6.50
C ALA A 340 22.16 -8.82 7.53
N LEU A 341 20.91 -9.02 7.11
CA LEU A 341 19.87 -9.64 7.91
C LEU A 341 20.21 -11.14 8.12
N ALA A 342 19.59 -11.78 9.11
CA ALA A 342 19.81 -13.20 9.38
C ALA A 342 19.48 -14.08 8.16
N GLY A 343 18.50 -13.69 7.37
CA GLY A 343 18.18 -14.35 6.11
C GLY A 343 19.28 -14.20 5.07
N GLU A 344 19.76 -12.98 4.83
CA GLU A 344 20.86 -12.69 3.91
C GLU A 344 22.16 -13.36 4.33
N SER A 345 22.43 -13.43 5.64
CA SER A 345 23.59 -14.11 6.23
C SER A 345 23.60 -15.62 6.00
N SER A 346 22.51 -16.20 5.49
CA SER A 346 22.45 -17.60 5.07
C SER A 346 23.19 -17.87 3.74
N GLY A 347 23.45 -16.82 2.95
CA GLY A 347 24.10 -16.91 1.64
C GLY A 347 23.20 -17.45 0.52
N GLN A 348 21.87 -17.55 0.74
CA GLN A 348 20.91 -17.95 -0.29
C GLN A 348 19.62 -17.11 -0.22
N PRO A 349 18.93 -16.91 -1.37
CA PRO A 349 17.64 -16.23 -1.38
C PRO A 349 16.55 -17.09 -0.75
N ALA A 350 15.41 -16.47 -0.47
CA ALA A 350 14.17 -17.20 -0.26
C ALA A 350 13.57 -17.64 -1.60
N TYR A 351 12.87 -18.76 -1.60
CA TYR A 351 12.20 -19.35 -2.76
C TYR A 351 10.69 -19.32 -2.55
N ALA A 352 9.96 -18.94 -3.58
CA ALA A 352 8.51 -18.82 -3.47
C ALA A 352 7.81 -19.21 -4.77
N ALA A 353 6.63 -19.81 -4.63
CA ALA A 353 5.77 -20.12 -5.75
C ALA A 353 4.30 -19.96 -5.37
N ARG A 354 3.46 -19.59 -6.34
CA ARG A 354 2.01 -19.48 -6.17
C ARG A 354 1.30 -20.00 -7.42
N VAL A 355 0.19 -20.69 -7.22
CA VAL A 355 -0.79 -21.06 -8.25
C VAL A 355 -2.13 -20.45 -7.90
N ALA A 356 -2.79 -19.82 -8.87
CA ALA A 356 -4.13 -19.27 -8.69
C ALA A 356 -5.03 -19.70 -9.85
N TRP A 357 -6.19 -20.19 -9.52
CA TRP A 357 -7.26 -20.45 -10.46
C TRP A 357 -8.28 -19.31 -10.42
N THR A 358 -8.62 -18.77 -11.59
CA THR A 358 -9.59 -17.68 -11.72
C THR A 358 -10.67 -18.08 -12.72
N ARG A 359 -11.92 -17.79 -12.37
CA ARG A 359 -13.09 -18.00 -13.23
C ARG A 359 -14.04 -16.82 -13.09
N SER A 360 -14.66 -16.38 -14.20
CA SER A 360 -15.75 -15.41 -14.16
C SER A 360 -17.04 -16.04 -13.60
N VAL A 361 -17.57 -15.46 -12.52
CA VAL A 361 -18.83 -15.84 -11.89
C VAL A 361 -19.66 -14.58 -11.68
N LEU A 362 -20.90 -14.53 -12.16
CA LEU A 362 -21.77 -13.34 -12.11
C LEU A 362 -21.15 -12.09 -12.77
N GLY A 363 -20.25 -12.28 -13.75
CA GLY A 363 -19.48 -11.17 -14.37
C GLY A 363 -18.34 -10.62 -13.51
N VAL A 364 -18.04 -11.24 -12.36
CA VAL A 364 -16.97 -10.86 -11.44
C VAL A 364 -15.96 -12.02 -11.31
N PRO A 365 -14.64 -11.77 -11.23
CA PRO A 365 -13.68 -12.85 -11.07
C PRO A 365 -13.78 -13.51 -9.68
N LEU A 366 -13.95 -14.83 -9.68
CA LEU A 366 -13.71 -15.70 -8.53
C LEU A 366 -12.27 -16.19 -8.64
N THR A 367 -11.47 -15.99 -7.61
CA THR A 367 -10.06 -16.44 -7.57
C THR A 367 -9.80 -17.26 -6.32
N LEU A 368 -9.14 -18.40 -6.50
CA LEU A 368 -8.62 -19.24 -5.42
C LEU A 368 -7.14 -19.46 -5.67
N GLY A 369 -6.30 -19.17 -4.69
CA GLY A 369 -4.86 -19.29 -4.77
C GLY A 369 -4.28 -20.18 -3.67
N ALA A 370 -3.13 -20.77 -3.96
CA ALA A 370 -2.28 -21.46 -3.00
C ALA A 370 -0.82 -21.10 -3.26
N ALA A 371 -0.03 -20.90 -2.19
CA ALA A 371 1.36 -20.52 -2.30
C ALA A 371 2.24 -21.26 -1.28
N GLY A 372 3.53 -21.37 -1.62
CA GLY A 372 4.57 -21.92 -0.77
C GLY A 372 5.78 -20.98 -0.72
N TYR A 373 6.40 -20.91 0.44
CA TYR A 373 7.60 -20.15 0.72
C TYR A 373 8.61 -20.98 1.48
N TYR A 374 9.88 -20.84 1.16
CA TYR A 374 10.99 -21.44 1.89
C TYR A 374 12.15 -20.45 1.99
N SER A 375 12.78 -20.38 3.18
CA SER A 375 13.96 -19.57 3.43
C SER A 375 14.91 -20.29 4.38
N ARG A 376 16.21 -20.01 4.27
CA ARG A 376 17.20 -20.38 5.27
C ARG A 376 17.72 -19.12 5.93
N GLN A 377 17.88 -19.16 7.25
CA GLN A 377 18.30 -18.03 8.07
C GLN A 377 19.51 -18.44 8.91
N ASN A 378 20.44 -17.52 9.09
CA ASN A 378 21.62 -17.71 9.93
C ASN A 378 21.66 -16.60 10.99
N TRP A 379 21.16 -16.91 12.17
CA TRP A 379 21.08 -15.99 13.28
C TRP A 379 22.40 -15.87 14.04
N VAL A 380 22.47 -14.94 14.98
CA VAL A 380 23.65 -14.69 15.81
C VAL A 380 24.28 -16.00 16.30
N PHE A 381 25.61 -16.05 16.32
CA PHE A 381 26.40 -17.24 16.68
C PHE A 381 26.14 -18.46 15.79
N ASN A 382 25.82 -18.26 14.52
CA ASN A 382 25.62 -19.30 13.53
C ASN A 382 24.46 -20.27 13.83
N ASN A 383 23.42 -19.77 14.50
CA ASN A 383 22.19 -20.51 14.73
C ASN A 383 21.39 -20.61 13.42
N ARG A 384 21.47 -21.73 12.74
CA ARG A 384 20.77 -21.96 11.46
C ARG A 384 19.33 -22.39 11.69
N VAL A 385 18.42 -21.74 10.96
CA VAL A 385 16.99 -21.98 11.04
C VAL A 385 16.42 -22.04 9.63
N ASP A 386 15.58 -23.04 9.36
CA ASP A 386 14.80 -23.10 8.12
C ASP A 386 13.41 -22.51 8.37
N GLY A 387 13.07 -21.50 7.57
CA GLY A 387 11.75 -20.88 7.51
C GLY A 387 10.92 -21.46 6.37
N TRP A 388 9.62 -21.59 6.58
CA TRP A 388 8.69 -22.00 5.54
C TRP A 388 7.28 -21.49 5.83
N ALA A 389 6.46 -21.37 4.77
CA ALA A 389 5.03 -21.12 4.88
C ALA A 389 4.27 -21.82 3.76
N GLY A 390 3.09 -22.34 4.10
CA GLY A 390 2.03 -22.67 3.16
C GLY A 390 0.90 -21.67 3.33
N MET A 391 0.36 -21.15 2.21
CA MET A 391 -0.63 -20.07 2.20
C MET A 391 -1.76 -20.40 1.24
N THR A 392 -2.94 -19.88 1.53
CA THR A 392 -4.09 -19.88 0.61
C THR A 392 -4.73 -18.50 0.59
N ASP A 393 -5.23 -18.11 -0.56
CA ASP A 393 -5.95 -16.85 -0.76
C ASP A 393 -7.25 -17.07 -1.54
N TRP A 394 -8.26 -16.24 -1.29
CA TRP A 394 -9.52 -16.32 -1.98
C TRP A 394 -10.16 -14.96 -2.21
N SER A 395 -10.81 -14.81 -3.37
CA SER A 395 -11.68 -13.71 -3.72
C SER A 395 -12.95 -14.29 -4.34
N ILE A 396 -14.03 -14.34 -3.56
CA ILE A 396 -15.28 -15.05 -3.90
C ILE A 396 -16.41 -14.04 -4.03
N PRO A 397 -16.95 -13.79 -5.24
CA PRO A 397 -18.15 -12.99 -5.41
C PRO A 397 -19.36 -13.80 -4.93
N LEU A 398 -19.99 -13.38 -3.83
CA LEU A 398 -21.21 -13.96 -3.30
C LEU A 398 -22.46 -13.45 -4.04
N SER A 399 -22.37 -12.21 -4.54
CA SER A 399 -23.36 -11.61 -5.44
C SER A 399 -22.65 -10.50 -6.28
N ARG A 400 -23.39 -9.81 -7.14
CA ARG A 400 -22.86 -8.66 -7.88
C ARG A 400 -22.37 -7.52 -6.96
N HIS A 401 -22.91 -7.42 -5.74
CA HIS A 401 -22.61 -6.37 -4.78
C HIS A 401 -21.85 -6.85 -3.55
N LEU A 402 -21.78 -8.14 -3.31
CA LEU A 402 -21.19 -8.72 -2.10
C LEU A 402 -20.07 -9.68 -2.47
N SER A 403 -18.90 -9.49 -1.87
CA SER A 403 -17.73 -10.38 -2.04
C SER A 403 -17.08 -10.74 -0.72
N LEU A 404 -16.52 -11.94 -0.66
CA LEU A 404 -15.72 -12.46 0.44
C LEU A 404 -14.28 -12.60 -0.04
N THR A 405 -13.35 -11.93 0.64
CA THR A 405 -11.90 -12.02 0.37
C THR A 405 -11.17 -12.43 1.63
N GLY A 406 -9.99 -13.06 1.48
CA GLY A 406 -9.20 -13.42 2.62
C GLY A 406 -7.96 -14.22 2.27
N GLU A 407 -7.14 -14.46 3.29
CA GLU A 407 -5.93 -15.26 3.23
C GLU A 407 -5.76 -16.06 4.52
N PHE A 408 -5.11 -17.19 4.41
CA PHE A 408 -4.74 -18.04 5.54
C PHE A 408 -3.32 -18.54 5.35
N TYR A 409 -2.56 -18.63 6.42
CA TYR A 409 -1.23 -19.22 6.40
C TYR A 409 -0.94 -20.14 7.59
N ARG A 410 -0.06 -21.07 7.37
CA ARG A 410 0.66 -21.84 8.38
C ARG A 410 2.15 -21.75 8.06
N GLY A 411 2.96 -21.30 9.03
CA GLY A 411 4.37 -21.08 8.77
C GLY A 411 5.26 -21.25 10.01
N ARG A 412 6.56 -21.12 9.76
CA ARG A 412 7.63 -21.20 10.73
C ARG A 412 8.73 -20.23 10.31
N ALA A 413 9.24 -19.43 11.26
CA ALA A 413 10.30 -18.44 11.04
C ALA A 413 10.03 -17.47 9.90
N ILE A 414 8.83 -16.87 9.86
CA ILE A 414 8.37 -15.98 8.79
C ILE A 414 8.10 -14.53 9.27
N GLY A 415 8.87 -14.09 10.27
CA GLY A 415 8.72 -12.74 10.84
C GLY A 415 8.90 -11.61 9.83
N GLY A 416 9.80 -11.76 8.88
CA GLY A 416 10.00 -10.78 7.80
C GLY A 416 8.82 -10.60 6.85
N LEU A 417 7.88 -11.57 6.84
CA LEU A 417 6.58 -11.48 6.16
C LEU A 417 5.44 -11.04 7.10
N GLY A 418 5.75 -10.64 8.35
CA GLY A 418 4.76 -10.23 9.33
C GLY A 418 4.15 -11.36 10.15
N GLY A 419 4.43 -12.62 9.82
CA GLY A 419 3.92 -13.79 10.57
C GLY A 419 4.60 -13.97 11.93
N GLY A 420 3.93 -14.65 12.88
CA GLY A 420 4.40 -14.78 14.24
C GLY A 420 4.48 -13.43 14.99
N VAL A 421 3.62 -12.49 14.64
CA VAL A 421 3.65 -11.09 15.07
C VAL A 421 5.03 -10.48 14.79
N GLY A 422 5.55 -10.66 13.57
CA GLY A 422 6.83 -10.12 13.10
C GLY A 422 8.09 -10.84 13.60
N ARG A 423 7.97 -12.00 14.25
CA ARG A 423 9.11 -12.72 14.84
C ARG A 423 9.43 -14.01 14.09
N SER A 424 10.70 -14.18 13.75
CA SER A 424 11.20 -15.40 13.11
C SER A 424 11.74 -16.41 14.13
N VAL A 425 12.50 -15.95 15.11
CA VAL A 425 13.25 -16.80 16.04
C VAL A 425 13.10 -16.28 17.48
N LEU A 426 13.10 -17.19 18.42
CA LEU A 426 13.12 -16.94 19.86
C LEU A 426 14.34 -17.58 20.50
N PHE A 427 14.76 -17.08 21.67
CA PHE A 427 15.91 -17.56 22.45
C PHE A 427 15.52 -17.83 23.91
N THR A 428 16.24 -18.73 24.54
CA THR A 428 16.09 -19.02 25.99
C THR A 428 16.65 -17.93 26.89
N GLY A 429 17.59 -17.13 26.38
CA GLY A 429 18.26 -16.04 27.10
C GLY A 429 18.83 -15.03 26.11
N SER A 430 19.53 -14.01 26.61
CA SER A 430 20.25 -13.06 25.75
C SER A 430 21.13 -13.83 24.77
N PRO A 431 21.17 -13.44 23.47
CA PRO A 431 21.96 -14.12 22.47
C PRO A 431 23.44 -14.24 22.88
N ASN A 432 23.94 -15.47 23.03
CA ASN A 432 25.31 -15.81 23.31
C ASN A 432 25.61 -17.19 22.70
N PRO A 433 26.86 -17.66 22.64
CA PRO A 433 27.19 -18.94 21.99
C PRO A 433 26.48 -20.17 22.56
N TYR A 434 25.96 -20.08 23.78
CA TYR A 434 25.25 -21.16 24.48
C TYR A 434 23.72 -20.99 24.48
N ALA A 435 23.20 -19.85 24.01
CA ALA A 435 21.76 -19.61 23.93
C ALA A 435 21.13 -20.54 22.90
N GLN A 436 20.13 -21.29 23.31
CA GLN A 436 19.33 -22.09 22.39
C GLN A 436 18.38 -21.18 21.62
N SER A 437 18.27 -21.43 20.34
CA SER A 437 17.32 -20.72 19.44
C SER A 437 16.22 -21.65 18.93
N GLN A 438 15.05 -21.14 18.81
CA GLN A 438 13.86 -21.84 18.31
C GLN A 438 13.21 -21.03 17.19
N ALA A 439 13.03 -21.67 16.04
CA ALA A 439 12.19 -21.10 14.98
C ALA A 439 10.74 -21.02 15.46
N LEU A 440 10.15 -19.83 15.41
CA LEU A 440 8.79 -19.61 15.88
C LEU A 440 7.78 -20.18 14.89
N ASN A 441 6.94 -21.07 15.37
CA ASN A 441 5.79 -21.57 14.63
C ASN A 441 4.61 -20.62 14.77
N SER A 442 3.88 -20.39 13.70
CA SER A 442 2.69 -19.54 13.69
C SER A 442 1.63 -20.01 12.71
N VAL A 443 0.41 -19.63 12.97
CA VAL A 443 -0.74 -19.77 12.09
C VAL A 443 -1.54 -18.47 12.15
N GLY A 444 -2.01 -18.01 11.01
CA GLY A 444 -2.78 -16.78 10.94
C GLY A 444 -3.63 -16.70 9.67
N GLY A 445 -4.43 -15.68 9.64
CA GLY A 445 -5.26 -15.39 8.49
C GLY A 445 -6.25 -14.28 8.76
N TRP A 446 -6.87 -13.83 7.71
CA TRP A 446 -7.89 -12.80 7.77
C TRP A 446 -8.99 -13.07 6.75
N SER A 447 -10.14 -12.47 6.97
CA SER A 447 -11.24 -12.48 6.02
C SER A 447 -12.00 -11.16 6.06
N GLN A 448 -12.49 -10.73 4.90
CA GLN A 448 -13.26 -9.51 4.71
C GLN A 448 -14.51 -9.78 3.92
N LEU A 449 -15.62 -9.22 4.37
CA LEU A 449 -16.85 -9.08 3.63
C LEU A 449 -16.93 -7.63 3.09
N LYS A 450 -17.06 -7.49 1.78
CA LYS A 450 -17.19 -6.21 1.08
C LYS A 450 -18.56 -6.10 0.44
N LEU A 451 -19.31 -5.06 0.79
CA LEU A 451 -20.60 -4.71 0.20
C LEU A 451 -20.47 -3.41 -0.62
N LYS A 452 -20.63 -3.49 -1.91
CA LYS A 452 -20.77 -2.33 -2.81
C LYS A 452 -22.24 -1.92 -2.84
N ALA A 453 -22.63 -0.97 -1.98
CA ALA A 453 -24.01 -0.48 -1.92
C ALA A 453 -24.39 0.35 -3.15
N SER A 454 -23.40 1.02 -3.78
CA SER A 454 -23.53 1.73 -5.04
C SER A 454 -22.16 1.86 -5.72
N ALA A 455 -22.09 2.45 -6.92
CA ALA A 455 -20.83 2.77 -7.59
C ALA A 455 -19.93 3.71 -6.75
N LYS A 456 -20.52 4.50 -5.84
CA LYS A 456 -19.83 5.51 -5.03
C LYS A 456 -19.63 5.13 -3.57
N LEU A 457 -20.32 4.09 -3.08
CA LEU A 457 -20.35 3.75 -1.65
C LEU A 457 -20.14 2.25 -1.43
N GLU A 458 -19.12 1.93 -0.66
CA GLU A 458 -18.83 0.57 -0.20
C GLU A 458 -18.70 0.49 1.31
N PHE A 459 -19.04 -0.65 1.87
CA PHE A 459 -18.85 -1.02 3.27
C PHE A 459 -17.98 -2.25 3.35
N ASN A 460 -17.05 -2.26 4.30
CA ASN A 460 -16.15 -3.39 4.54
C ASN A 460 -16.20 -3.78 6.01
N GLY A 461 -16.31 -5.06 6.29
CA GLY A 461 -16.11 -5.63 7.62
C GLY A 461 -15.07 -6.73 7.54
N ALA A 462 -14.04 -6.67 8.37
CA ALA A 462 -12.96 -7.64 8.33
C ALA A 462 -12.49 -8.03 9.73
N PHE A 463 -11.94 -9.24 9.82
CA PHE A 463 -11.31 -9.80 11.02
C PHE A 463 -10.04 -10.53 10.64
N GLY A 464 -8.99 -10.38 11.45
CA GLY A 464 -7.71 -11.06 11.28
C GLY A 464 -7.13 -11.51 12.61
N VAL A 465 -6.31 -12.56 12.56
CA VAL A 465 -5.60 -13.12 13.71
C VAL A 465 -4.25 -13.68 13.30
N ASP A 466 -3.24 -13.36 14.08
CA ASP A 466 -1.92 -14.01 14.07
C ASP A 466 -1.72 -14.73 15.40
N ASN A 467 -1.35 -15.99 15.33
CA ASN A 467 -1.27 -16.87 16.49
C ASN A 467 0.08 -17.63 16.50
N PRO A 468 1.14 -17.01 17.03
CA PRO A 468 2.36 -17.74 17.40
C PRO A 468 2.03 -18.91 18.32
N PHE A 469 2.79 -20.00 18.22
CA PHE A 469 2.58 -21.14 19.11
C PHE A 469 3.00 -20.80 20.53
N ALA A 470 2.04 -20.73 21.41
CA ALA A 470 2.24 -20.35 22.82
C ALA A 470 3.27 -21.23 23.55
N GLY A 471 3.41 -22.49 23.16
CA GLY A 471 4.45 -23.40 23.68
C GLY A 471 5.86 -22.90 23.36
N ASP A 472 6.08 -22.45 22.11
CA ASP A 472 7.37 -21.91 21.68
C ASP A 472 7.69 -20.63 22.47
N VAL A 473 6.73 -19.70 22.58
CA VAL A 473 6.92 -18.42 23.29
C VAL A 473 7.19 -18.60 24.78
N ARG A 474 6.51 -19.54 25.43
CA ARG A 474 6.74 -19.81 26.87
C ARG A 474 8.09 -20.48 27.15
N THR A 475 8.56 -21.32 26.24
CA THR A 475 9.84 -22.02 26.35
C THR A 475 11.02 -21.12 25.99
N TYR A 476 10.82 -20.23 25.01
CA TYR A 476 11.84 -19.32 24.50
C TYR A 476 11.28 -17.86 24.52
N PRO A 477 11.32 -17.18 25.69
CA PRO A 477 10.59 -15.91 25.84
C PRO A 477 11.27 -14.70 25.20
N LEU A 478 12.53 -14.82 24.72
CA LEU A 478 13.28 -13.68 24.20
C LEU A 478 13.35 -13.69 22.67
N SER A 479 13.18 -12.52 22.07
CA SER A 479 13.35 -12.29 20.65
C SER A 479 14.53 -11.36 20.38
N PRO A 480 15.37 -11.61 19.34
CA PRO A 480 16.40 -10.69 18.93
C PRO A 480 15.82 -9.51 18.13
N SER A 481 14.56 -9.59 17.73
CA SER A 481 13.91 -8.57 16.92
C SER A 481 13.37 -7.40 17.76
N TYR A 482 13.04 -6.32 17.07
CA TYR A 482 12.39 -5.14 17.64
C TYR A 482 11.02 -5.44 18.28
N PHE A 483 10.35 -6.48 17.81
CA PHE A 483 9.01 -6.83 18.30
C PHE A 483 9.05 -7.38 19.73
N PRO A 484 8.02 -7.08 20.54
CA PRO A 484 7.90 -7.66 21.88
C PRO A 484 7.96 -9.19 21.85
N SER A 485 8.80 -9.79 22.67
CA SER A 485 9.03 -11.24 22.67
C SER A 485 7.90 -12.05 23.28
N ALA A 486 7.15 -11.46 24.21
CA ALA A 486 6.13 -12.16 25.00
C ALA A 486 4.75 -12.27 24.33
N LEU A 487 4.56 -11.80 23.08
CA LEU A 487 3.27 -11.82 22.39
C LEU A 487 2.86 -13.25 22.02
N LEU A 488 1.69 -13.66 22.50
CA LEU A 488 1.10 -14.99 22.24
C LEU A 488 0.11 -14.99 21.09
N GLN A 489 -0.57 -13.87 20.86
CA GLN A 489 -1.55 -13.72 19.77
C GLN A 489 -1.83 -12.24 19.53
N ASN A 490 -2.11 -11.88 18.29
CA ASN A 490 -2.63 -10.56 17.93
C ASN A 490 -3.91 -10.71 17.07
N ARG A 491 -4.95 -9.96 17.43
CA ARG A 491 -6.25 -9.94 16.75
C ARG A 491 -6.63 -8.53 16.39
N SER A 492 -7.22 -8.38 15.21
CA SER A 492 -7.75 -7.09 14.79
C SER A 492 -9.08 -7.30 14.07
N ALA A 493 -10.04 -6.40 14.31
CA ALA A 493 -11.28 -6.32 13.59
C ALA A 493 -11.51 -4.89 13.13
N LEU A 494 -12.05 -4.69 11.94
CA LEU A 494 -12.41 -3.38 11.42
C LEU A 494 -13.78 -3.38 10.76
N LEU A 495 -14.42 -2.21 10.82
CA LEU A 495 -15.59 -1.86 10.02
C LEU A 495 -15.32 -0.49 9.41
N ASN A 496 -15.50 -0.36 8.11
CA ASN A 496 -15.39 0.93 7.45
C ASN A 496 -16.43 1.14 6.36
N PHE A 497 -16.63 2.39 5.99
CA PHE A 497 -17.25 2.79 4.76
C PHE A 497 -16.27 3.63 3.93
N ILE A 498 -16.40 3.56 2.61
CA ILE A 498 -15.65 4.37 1.67
C ILE A 498 -16.64 5.01 0.69
N TYR A 499 -16.66 6.34 0.66
CA TYR A 499 -17.52 7.12 -0.22
C TYR A 499 -16.67 7.90 -1.22
N ARG A 500 -16.87 7.64 -2.51
CA ARG A 500 -16.21 8.33 -3.63
C ARG A 500 -17.25 9.14 -4.41
N PRO A 501 -17.48 10.42 -4.04
CA PRO A 501 -18.40 11.27 -4.81
C PRO A 501 -17.92 11.47 -6.25
N ARG A 502 -16.59 11.49 -6.46
CA ARG A 502 -15.89 11.59 -7.73
C ARG A 502 -14.72 10.59 -7.76
N SER A 503 -14.13 10.37 -8.94
CA SER A 503 -12.98 9.47 -9.10
C SER A 503 -11.74 9.92 -8.34
N ASP A 504 -11.55 11.23 -8.23
CA ASP A 504 -10.41 11.91 -7.63
C ASP A 504 -10.57 12.22 -6.12
N LEU A 505 -11.78 12.07 -5.55
CA LEU A 505 -12.07 12.45 -4.17
C LEU A 505 -12.71 11.29 -3.41
N LEU A 506 -12.16 10.98 -2.23
CA LEU A 506 -12.72 9.98 -1.33
C LEU A 506 -12.88 10.51 0.10
N PHE A 507 -13.89 9.98 0.78
CA PHE A 507 -14.10 10.08 2.22
C PHE A 507 -14.25 8.67 2.78
N SER A 508 -13.65 8.42 3.94
CA SER A 508 -13.79 7.13 4.61
C SER A 508 -13.86 7.30 6.12
N GLY A 509 -14.67 6.49 6.77
CA GLY A 509 -14.69 6.35 8.23
C GLY A 509 -14.41 4.92 8.59
N GLU A 510 -13.52 4.68 9.57
CA GLU A 510 -13.16 3.35 10.04
C GLU A 510 -13.18 3.29 11.57
N ILE A 511 -13.72 2.19 12.09
CA ILE A 511 -13.58 1.79 13.49
C ILE A 511 -12.77 0.51 13.51
N ARG A 512 -11.72 0.46 14.33
CA ARG A 512 -10.84 -0.70 14.51
C ARG A 512 -10.75 -1.08 15.97
N HIS A 513 -10.87 -2.38 16.24
CA HIS A 513 -10.63 -2.97 17.55
C HIS A 513 -9.39 -3.87 17.47
N LEU A 514 -8.44 -3.68 18.39
CA LEU A 514 -7.23 -4.47 18.52
C LEU A 514 -7.25 -5.19 19.89
N ARG A 515 -6.82 -6.43 19.88
CA ARG A 515 -6.61 -7.20 21.10
C ARG A 515 -5.34 -8.04 20.95
N THR A 516 -4.39 -7.78 21.79
CA THR A 516 -3.10 -8.46 21.81
C THR A 516 -3.01 -9.28 23.09
N PHE A 517 -2.54 -10.51 23.00
CA PHE A 517 -2.32 -11.39 24.15
C PHE A 517 -0.83 -11.42 24.41
N ASP A 518 -0.44 -10.97 25.57
CA ASP A 518 0.93 -10.87 26.02
C ASP A 518 1.11 -11.74 27.25
N LEU A 519 2.25 -12.44 27.36
CA LEU A 519 2.52 -13.34 28.47
C LEU A 519 2.64 -12.59 29.80
N ASP A 520 3.20 -11.39 29.77
CA ASP A 520 3.50 -10.57 30.94
C ASP A 520 2.42 -9.51 31.20
N ALA A 521 1.89 -8.89 30.13
CA ALA A 521 0.90 -7.81 30.21
C ALA A 521 -0.55 -8.26 30.08
N GLY A 522 -0.81 -9.57 29.95
CA GLY A 522 -2.16 -10.13 29.86
C GLY A 522 -2.80 -9.96 28.48
N SER A 523 -3.92 -9.26 28.38
CA SER A 523 -4.63 -9.09 27.10
C SER A 523 -5.04 -7.62 26.88
N PRO A 524 -4.08 -6.73 26.61
CA PRO A 524 -4.40 -5.34 26.29
C PRO A 524 -5.31 -5.22 25.07
N THR A 525 -6.20 -4.22 25.13
CA THR A 525 -7.11 -3.87 24.05
C THR A 525 -6.96 -2.40 23.69
N ALA A 526 -7.18 -2.08 22.45
CA ALA A 526 -7.27 -0.71 21.97
C ALA A 526 -8.36 -0.57 20.90
N GLU A 527 -8.94 0.61 20.85
CA GLU A 527 -9.92 1.01 19.85
C GLU A 527 -9.41 2.23 19.12
N GLN A 528 -9.56 2.24 17.80
CA GLN A 528 -9.24 3.39 16.97
C GLN A 528 -10.44 3.77 16.13
N VAL A 529 -10.70 5.07 16.03
CA VAL A 529 -11.64 5.67 15.09
C VAL A 529 -10.85 6.57 14.15
N ASN A 530 -11.06 6.39 12.84
CA ASN A 530 -10.43 7.19 11.79
C ASN A 530 -11.49 7.88 10.94
N LEU A 531 -11.25 9.15 10.60
CA LEU A 531 -11.95 9.87 9.56
C LEU A 531 -10.93 10.33 8.53
N MET A 532 -11.13 9.95 7.29
CA MET A 532 -10.16 10.16 6.23
C MET A 532 -10.75 10.93 5.07
N MET A 533 -9.95 11.83 4.52
CA MET A 533 -10.20 12.49 3.26
C MET A 533 -9.00 12.29 2.35
N GLY A 534 -9.23 11.76 1.15
CA GLY A 534 -8.19 11.50 0.17
C GLY A 534 -8.48 12.21 -1.15
N PHE A 535 -7.42 12.79 -1.74
CA PHE A 535 -7.41 13.29 -3.11
C PHE A 535 -6.48 12.41 -3.94
N LEU A 536 -7.06 11.77 -4.98
CA LEU A 536 -6.34 10.89 -5.90
C LEU A 536 -5.99 11.67 -7.18
N PHE A 537 -4.81 11.43 -7.74
CA PHE A 537 -4.33 12.10 -8.95
C PHE A 537 -3.44 11.17 -9.78
#